data_3902f5149a7a6fa772e06cf72b7f361a
#
_entry.id   3902f5149a7a6fa772e06cf72b7f361a
#
_cell.length_a   1.000
_cell.length_b   1.000
_cell.length_c   1.000
_cell.angle_alpha   90.00
_cell.angle_beta   90.00
_cell.angle_gamma   90.00
#
_symmetry.space_group_name_H-M   'P 1'
#
loop_
_entity.id
_entity.type
_entity.pdbx_description
1 polymer ?
#
loop_
_entity_poly.entity_id
_entity_poly.type
_entity_poly.pdbx_seq_one_letter_code
_entity_poly.pdbx_strand_id
1 'polypeptide(L)'
;MKMTYASALEALSALEALDGENTIIRDGGREQVIRKPYQFSAATRMAIARNLCALQATRDVFTLARNDAIRRISGGKSTVPDDLRDDFASEMADLARQETDVALARVIEADLNLAENRLPPTVLAALLPLVDA
;
A
#
# COMPACT_ATOMS: atom_id res chain seq x y z
N MET A 1 -11.27 8.90 7.32
CA MET A 1 -10.58 9.74 6.31
C MET A 1 -11.04 9.32 4.92
N LYS A 2 -11.51 10.25 4.13
CA LYS A 2 -11.86 9.98 2.73
C LYS A 2 -10.62 10.00 1.85
N MET A 3 -10.49 9.00 1.02
CA MET A 3 -9.41 8.89 0.05
C MET A 3 -9.87 8.12 -1.18
N THR A 4 -9.19 8.29 -2.30
CA THR A 4 -9.44 7.46 -3.47
C THR A 4 -8.85 6.07 -3.28
N TYR A 5 -9.34 5.09 -4.01
CA TYR A 5 -8.72 3.75 -4.00
C TYR A 5 -7.26 3.80 -4.47
N ALA A 6 -6.93 4.65 -5.44
CA ALA A 6 -5.55 4.85 -5.87
C ALA A 6 -4.65 5.30 -4.71
N SER A 7 -5.09 6.32 -3.96
CA SER A 7 -4.35 6.81 -2.78
C SER A 7 -4.26 5.77 -1.67
N ALA A 8 -5.33 4.99 -1.45
CA ALA A 8 -5.34 3.93 -0.46
C ALA A 8 -4.33 2.82 -0.80
N LEU A 9 -4.24 2.43 -2.07
CA LEU A 9 -3.27 1.42 -2.51
C LEU A 9 -1.82 1.91 -2.40
N GLU A 10 -1.56 3.16 -2.74
CA GLU A 10 -0.24 3.78 -2.55
C GLU A 10 0.14 3.85 -1.07
N ALA A 11 -0.80 4.26 -0.22
CA ALA A 11 -0.59 4.31 1.22
C ALA A 11 -0.32 2.92 1.81
N LEU A 12 -1.05 1.91 1.37
CA LEU A 12 -0.82 0.52 1.78
C LEU A 12 0.59 0.06 1.43
N SER A 13 1.02 0.30 0.20
CA SER A 13 2.36 -0.05 -0.26
C SER A 13 3.45 0.64 0.58
N ALA A 14 3.26 1.93 0.92
CA ALA A 14 4.18 2.67 1.76
C ALA A 14 4.23 2.11 3.20
N LEU A 15 3.08 1.75 3.77
CA LEU A 15 3.04 1.14 5.11
C LEU A 15 3.67 -0.25 5.13
N GLU A 16 3.48 -1.05 4.08
CA GLU A 16 4.15 -2.35 3.93
C GLU A 16 5.67 -2.20 3.90
N ALA A 17 6.18 -1.13 3.30
CA ALA A 17 7.61 -0.81 3.29
C ALA A 17 8.17 -0.50 4.68
N LEU A 18 7.33 -0.12 5.66
CA LEU A 18 7.74 0.11 7.05
C LEU A 18 8.00 -1.18 7.85
N ASP A 19 7.74 -2.33 7.26
CA ASP A 19 8.01 -3.63 7.88
C ASP A 19 9.52 -3.90 8.06
N GLY A 20 10.37 -3.26 7.30
CA GLY A 20 11.81 -3.32 7.46
C GLY A 20 12.59 -2.93 6.22
N GLU A 21 13.87 -2.72 6.39
CA GLU A 21 14.84 -2.46 5.33
C GLU A 21 15.52 -3.75 4.92
N ASN A 22 15.55 -4.05 3.61
CA ASN A 22 16.27 -5.20 3.09
C ASN A 22 17.75 -4.85 2.94
N THR A 23 18.61 -5.65 3.61
CA THR A 23 20.06 -5.52 3.51
C THR A 23 20.63 -6.81 2.93
N ILE A 24 21.51 -6.68 1.93
CA ILE A 24 22.21 -7.81 1.34
C ILE A 24 23.52 -8.02 2.09
N ILE A 25 23.68 -9.20 2.68
CA ILE A 25 24.95 -9.60 3.31
C ILE A 25 25.62 -10.65 2.43
N ARG A 26 26.89 -10.43 2.12
CA ARG A 26 27.74 -11.39 1.41
C ARG A 26 28.66 -12.07 2.40
N ASP A 27 28.51 -13.38 2.54
CA ASP A 27 29.36 -14.21 3.38
C ASP A 27 29.80 -15.46 2.61
N GLY A 28 31.12 -15.66 2.48
CA GLY A 28 31.66 -16.85 1.84
C GLY A 28 31.19 -17.09 0.39
N GLY A 29 30.90 -16.03 -0.37
CA GLY A 29 30.40 -16.11 -1.73
C GLY A 29 28.88 -16.37 -1.84
N ARG A 30 28.17 -16.38 -0.72
CA ARG A 30 26.70 -16.49 -0.67
C ARG A 30 26.09 -15.12 -0.35
N GLU A 31 25.04 -14.76 -1.08
CA GLU A 31 24.24 -13.58 -0.78
C GLU A 31 23.05 -13.99 0.10
N GLN A 32 22.90 -13.31 1.24
CA GLN A 32 21.73 -13.43 2.10
C GLN A 32 21.02 -12.09 2.19
N VAL A 33 19.71 -12.11 2.04
CA VAL A 33 18.87 -10.93 2.25
C VAL A 33 18.41 -10.96 3.71
N ILE A 34 18.82 -9.95 4.49
CA ILE A 34 18.37 -9.78 5.87
C ILE A 34 17.44 -8.57 5.91
N ARG A 35 16.26 -8.76 6.52
CA ARG A 35 15.34 -7.68 6.77
C ARG A 35 15.61 -7.07 8.14
N LYS A 36 16.06 -5.82 8.14
CA LYS A 36 16.33 -5.06 9.36
C LYS A 36 15.08 -4.26 9.72
N PRO A 37 14.45 -4.49 10.90
CA PRO A 37 13.28 -3.74 11.30
C PRO A 37 13.63 -2.27 11.59
N TYR A 38 12.68 -1.37 11.31
CA TYR A 38 12.77 0.03 11.71
C TYR A 38 12.51 0.18 13.21
N GLN A 39 13.00 1.29 13.77
CA GLN A 39 12.90 1.60 15.20
C GLN A 39 11.64 2.45 15.45
N PHE A 40 10.55 1.81 15.83
CA PHE A 40 9.30 2.47 16.22
C PHE A 40 8.92 2.10 17.65
N SER A 41 8.24 3.01 18.36
CA SER A 41 7.62 2.68 19.65
C SER A 41 6.54 1.62 19.50
N ALA A 42 6.20 0.95 20.60
CA ALA A 42 5.12 -0.03 20.58
C ALA A 42 3.78 0.59 20.14
N ALA A 43 3.48 1.81 20.60
CA ALA A 43 2.26 2.53 20.20
C ALA A 43 2.24 2.83 18.71
N THR A 44 3.35 3.27 18.13
CA THR A 44 3.47 3.53 16.70
C THR A 44 3.33 2.25 15.88
N ARG A 45 3.96 1.16 16.30
CA ARG A 45 3.80 -0.16 15.64
C ARG A 45 2.34 -0.62 15.64
N MET A 46 1.62 -0.42 16.73
CA MET A 46 0.20 -0.75 16.80
C MET A 46 -0.64 0.13 15.87
N ALA A 47 -0.35 1.42 15.79
CA ALA A 47 -1.04 2.34 14.87
C ALA A 47 -0.80 1.93 13.40
N ILE A 48 0.45 1.62 13.04
CA ILE A 48 0.81 1.12 11.71
C ILE A 48 0.07 -0.18 11.40
N ALA A 49 0.03 -1.12 12.33
CA ALA A 49 -0.67 -2.39 12.15
C ALA A 49 -2.18 -2.20 11.92
N ARG A 50 -2.82 -1.30 12.68
CA ARG A 50 -4.24 -0.97 12.48
C ARG A 50 -4.48 -0.37 11.11
N ASN A 51 -3.61 0.54 10.68
CA ASN A 51 -3.71 1.18 9.37
C ASN A 51 -3.49 0.17 8.23
N LEU A 52 -2.55 -0.76 8.40
CA LEU A 52 -2.37 -1.87 7.45
C LEU A 52 -3.64 -2.70 7.30
N CYS A 53 -4.26 -3.11 8.41
CA CYS A 53 -5.49 -3.88 8.38
C CYS A 53 -6.62 -3.14 7.66
N ALA A 54 -6.80 -1.84 7.96
CA ALA A 54 -7.84 -1.02 7.34
C ALA A 54 -7.63 -0.86 5.83
N LEU A 55 -6.38 -0.62 5.40
CA LEU A 55 -6.05 -0.46 3.98
C LEU A 55 -6.04 -1.78 3.22
N GLN A 56 -5.67 -2.90 3.86
CA GLN A 56 -5.81 -4.23 3.27
C GLN A 56 -7.26 -4.57 3.00
N ALA A 57 -8.18 -4.26 3.92
CA ALA A 57 -9.61 -4.43 3.71
C ALA A 57 -10.11 -3.59 2.53
N THR A 58 -9.63 -2.37 2.39
CA THR A 58 -9.93 -1.48 1.26
C THR A 58 -9.42 -2.07 -0.06
N ARG A 59 -8.19 -2.59 -0.07
CA ARG A 59 -7.63 -3.30 -1.23
C ARG A 59 -8.47 -4.52 -1.63
N ASP A 60 -8.95 -5.28 -0.67
CA ASP A 60 -9.78 -6.46 -0.94
C ASP A 60 -11.07 -6.08 -1.65
N VAL A 61 -11.73 -4.99 -1.25
CA VAL A 61 -12.90 -4.46 -1.95
C VAL A 61 -12.57 -4.06 -3.38
N PHE A 62 -11.46 -3.36 -3.59
CA PHE A 62 -10.98 -2.98 -4.93
C PHE A 62 -10.68 -4.20 -5.79
N THR A 63 -10.06 -5.23 -5.24
CA THR A 63 -9.75 -6.48 -5.93
C THR A 63 -11.01 -7.21 -6.36
N LEU A 64 -12.04 -7.26 -5.51
CA LEU A 64 -13.34 -7.84 -5.86
C LEU A 64 -14.00 -7.08 -7.03
N ALA A 65 -13.97 -5.75 -6.99
CA ALA A 65 -14.51 -4.92 -8.07
C ALA A 65 -13.74 -5.12 -9.39
N ARG A 66 -12.41 -5.23 -9.30
CA ARG A 66 -11.55 -5.55 -10.45
C ARG A 66 -11.89 -6.90 -11.06
N ASN A 67 -12.02 -7.94 -10.24
CA ASN A 67 -12.35 -9.28 -10.71
C ASN A 67 -13.74 -9.33 -11.35
N ASP A 68 -14.69 -8.59 -10.79
CA ASP A 68 -16.01 -8.44 -11.38
C ASP A 68 -15.94 -7.75 -12.76
N ALA A 69 -15.17 -6.68 -12.89
CA ALA A 69 -14.95 -5.99 -14.17
C ALA A 69 -14.33 -6.92 -15.21
N ILE A 70 -13.34 -7.72 -14.84
CA ILE A 70 -12.72 -8.71 -15.74
C ILE A 70 -13.77 -9.69 -16.26
N ARG A 71 -14.62 -10.24 -15.39
CA ARG A 71 -15.66 -11.20 -15.76
C ARG A 71 -16.72 -10.58 -16.68
N ARG A 72 -17.17 -9.35 -16.38
CA ARG A 72 -18.17 -8.66 -17.21
C ARG A 72 -17.65 -8.35 -18.61
N ILE A 73 -16.45 -7.77 -18.69
CA ILE A 73 -15.85 -7.34 -19.96
C ILE A 73 -15.44 -8.53 -20.81
N SER A 74 -14.92 -9.60 -20.19
CA SER A 74 -14.46 -10.80 -20.90
C SER A 74 -15.57 -11.81 -21.24
N GLY A 75 -16.80 -11.57 -20.78
CA GLY A 75 -17.89 -12.52 -20.97
C GLY A 75 -17.77 -13.77 -20.11
N GLY A 76 -17.22 -13.65 -18.89
CA GLY A 76 -17.08 -14.73 -17.92
C GLY A 76 -15.72 -15.40 -17.89
N LYS A 77 -14.74 -14.89 -18.63
CA LYS A 77 -13.37 -15.40 -18.64
C LYS A 77 -12.55 -14.82 -17.51
N SER A 78 -11.40 -15.42 -17.21
CA SER A 78 -10.48 -14.95 -16.16
C SER A 78 -9.49 -13.87 -16.65
N THR A 79 -9.40 -13.64 -17.95
CA THR A 79 -8.52 -12.64 -18.56
C THR A 79 -9.28 -11.80 -19.58
N VAL A 80 -8.86 -10.53 -19.71
CA VAL A 80 -9.44 -9.59 -20.67
C VAL A 80 -8.81 -9.83 -22.05
N PRO A 81 -9.63 -10.02 -23.12
CA PRO A 81 -9.13 -10.09 -24.49
C PRO A 81 -8.42 -8.81 -24.90
N ASP A 82 -7.45 -8.90 -25.80
CA ASP A 82 -6.63 -7.77 -26.24
C ASP A 82 -7.44 -6.61 -26.84
N ASP A 83 -8.51 -6.91 -27.55
CA ASP A 83 -9.41 -5.92 -28.18
C ASP A 83 -10.27 -5.15 -27.16
N LEU A 84 -10.37 -5.63 -25.90
CA LEU A 84 -11.13 -5.01 -24.82
C LEU A 84 -10.24 -4.39 -23.73
N ARG A 85 -8.94 -4.36 -23.93
CA ARG A 85 -7.98 -3.81 -22.93
C ARG A 85 -8.21 -2.33 -22.63
N ASP A 86 -8.54 -1.52 -23.64
CA ASP A 86 -8.77 -0.10 -23.44
C ASP A 86 -10.03 0.16 -22.62
N ASP A 87 -11.09 -0.61 -22.87
CA ASP A 87 -12.33 -0.53 -22.09
C ASP A 87 -12.09 -0.92 -20.63
N PHE A 88 -11.33 -1.99 -20.41
CA PHE A 88 -10.94 -2.43 -19.07
C PHE A 88 -10.08 -1.38 -18.36
N ALA A 89 -9.07 -0.81 -19.03
CA ALA A 89 -8.21 0.22 -18.45
C ALA A 89 -9.00 1.46 -18.06
N SER A 90 -9.97 1.87 -18.88
CA SER A 90 -10.86 3.00 -18.59
C SER A 90 -11.72 2.74 -17.35
N GLU A 91 -12.30 1.57 -17.24
CA GLU A 91 -13.11 1.19 -16.07
C GLU A 91 -12.26 1.12 -14.79
N MET A 92 -11.06 0.57 -14.87
CA MET A 92 -10.14 0.52 -13.74
C MET A 92 -9.68 1.91 -13.29
N ALA A 93 -9.45 2.82 -14.24
CA ALA A 93 -9.16 4.21 -13.92
C ALA A 93 -10.31 4.90 -13.19
N ASP A 94 -11.55 4.62 -13.59
CA ASP A 94 -12.74 5.15 -12.92
C ASP A 94 -12.89 4.57 -11.51
N LEU A 95 -12.68 3.28 -11.33
CA LEU A 95 -12.69 2.63 -10.00
C LEU A 95 -11.62 3.20 -9.07
N ALA A 96 -10.42 3.43 -9.60
CA ALA A 96 -9.30 3.97 -8.82
C ALA A 96 -9.55 5.41 -8.32
N ARG A 97 -10.38 6.18 -9.04
CA ARG A 97 -10.77 7.54 -8.67
C ARG A 97 -11.94 7.61 -7.68
N GLN A 98 -12.67 6.52 -7.49
CA GLN A 98 -13.75 6.49 -6.50
C GLN A 98 -13.22 6.69 -5.09
N GLU A 99 -13.94 7.45 -4.30
CA GLU A 99 -13.61 7.70 -2.90
C GLU A 99 -14.17 6.60 -2.00
N THR A 100 -13.41 6.31 -0.96
CA THR A 100 -13.81 5.41 0.13
C THR A 100 -13.42 6.03 1.45
N ASP A 101 -14.12 5.66 2.50
CA ASP A 101 -13.81 6.12 3.86
C ASP A 101 -13.01 5.04 4.59
N VAL A 102 -11.82 5.40 5.07
CA VAL A 102 -10.92 4.48 5.77
C VAL A 102 -10.69 4.98 7.19
N ALA A 103 -10.98 4.13 8.16
CA ALA A 103 -10.72 4.43 9.57
C ALA A 103 -9.24 4.21 9.88
N LEU A 104 -8.49 5.29 10.00
CA LEU A 104 -7.05 5.26 10.24
C LEU A 104 -6.72 5.71 11.66
N ALA A 105 -5.78 5.01 12.31
CA ALA A 105 -5.16 5.46 13.54
C ALA A 105 -4.21 6.62 13.25
N ARG A 106 -4.17 7.59 14.15
CA ARG A 106 -3.32 8.78 14.01
C ARG A 106 -1.84 8.40 14.18
N VAL A 107 -1.02 8.86 13.25
CA VAL A 107 0.44 8.82 13.31
C VAL A 107 0.95 10.24 13.08
N ILE A 108 1.81 10.73 13.94
CA ILE A 108 2.46 12.03 13.77
C ILE A 108 3.87 11.88 13.23
N GLU A 109 4.41 12.93 12.64
CA GLU A 109 5.75 12.91 12.03
C GLU A 109 6.83 12.45 13.03
N ALA A 110 6.76 12.92 14.26
CA ALA A 110 7.71 12.53 15.31
C ALA A 110 7.71 11.01 15.59
N ASP A 111 6.58 10.33 15.39
CA ASP A 111 6.46 8.87 15.61
C ASP A 111 7.26 8.05 14.60
N LEU A 112 7.59 8.64 13.45
CA LEU A 112 8.38 7.96 12.41
C LEU A 112 9.84 7.80 12.79
N ASN A 113 10.32 8.54 13.80
CA ASN A 113 11.69 8.43 14.31
C ASN A 113 12.75 8.55 13.19
N LEU A 114 12.65 9.61 12.39
CA LEU A 114 13.47 9.78 11.18
C LEU A 114 14.97 9.97 11.47
N ALA A 115 15.34 10.30 12.72
CA ALA A 115 16.74 10.35 13.14
C ALA A 115 17.38 8.96 13.14
N GLU A 116 16.62 7.92 13.45
CA GLU A 116 17.09 6.53 13.50
C GLU A 116 16.69 5.72 12.26
N ASN A 117 15.53 6.05 11.66
CA ASN A 117 14.99 5.32 10.51
C ASN A 117 15.29 6.07 9.22
N ARG A 118 16.04 5.45 8.34
CA ARG A 118 16.35 6.00 7.02
C ARG A 118 15.27 5.56 6.03
N LEU A 119 14.15 6.29 6.01
CA LEU A 119 13.07 6.03 5.08
C LEU A 119 13.37 6.69 3.73
N PRO A 120 13.23 5.98 2.61
CA PRO A 120 13.38 6.59 1.29
C PRO A 120 12.38 7.74 1.07
N PRO A 121 12.77 8.82 0.36
CA PRO A 121 11.88 9.95 0.10
C PRO A 121 10.56 9.56 -0.58
N THR A 122 10.57 8.54 -1.44
CA THR A 122 9.36 8.04 -2.10
C THR A 122 8.38 7.41 -1.11
N VAL A 123 8.87 6.69 -0.11
CA VAL A 123 8.06 6.14 0.98
C VAL A 123 7.49 7.26 1.84
N LEU A 124 8.30 8.25 2.20
CA LEU A 124 7.87 9.42 2.97
C LEU A 124 6.77 10.18 2.23
N ALA A 125 6.94 10.43 0.93
CA ALA A 125 5.95 11.12 0.11
C ALA A 125 4.61 10.38 0.11
N ALA A 126 4.62 9.07 -0.02
CA ALA A 126 3.40 8.26 0.01
C ALA A 126 2.75 8.18 1.40
N LEU A 127 3.52 8.35 2.48
CA LEU A 127 3.02 8.39 3.86
C LEU A 127 2.44 9.75 4.27
N LEU A 128 2.80 10.84 3.60
CA LEU A 128 2.37 12.18 3.99
C LEU A 128 0.85 12.32 4.19
N PRO A 129 -0.03 11.73 3.36
CA PRO A 129 -1.48 11.80 3.58
C PRO A 129 -1.94 11.13 4.87
N LEU A 130 -1.15 10.21 5.44
CA LEU A 130 -1.48 9.44 6.62
C LEU A 130 -0.87 10.00 7.90
N VAL A 131 0.05 10.93 7.78
CA VAL A 131 0.86 11.44 8.89
C VAL A 131 0.50 12.89 9.16
N ASP A 132 0.20 13.19 10.40
CA ASP A 132 -0.02 14.56 10.86
C ASP A 132 1.31 15.22 11.25
N ALA A 133 1.37 16.50 11.09
CA ALA A 133 2.55 17.31 11.47
C ALA A 133 2.82 17.26 12.99
#